data_614a5eda9fea12218c051da746f9a599
#
_entry.id   614a5eda9fea12218c051da746f9a599
#
_cell.length_a   1.000
_cell.length_b   1.000
_cell.length_c   1.000
_cell.angle_alpha   90.00
_cell.angle_beta   90.00
_cell.angle_gamma   90.00
#
_symmetry.space_group_name_H-M   'P 1'
#
loop_
_entity.id
_entity.type
_entity.pdbx_description
1 polymer ?
#
loop_
_entity_poly.entity_id
_entity_poly.type
_entity_poly.pdbx_seq_one_letter_code
_entity_poly.pdbx_strand_id
1 'polypeptide(L)'
;MTGKTINPTRMELTRLKGRLKTAQRGHKLLKDKRDELMKQFMEVVRRNRQLRAKVEQGLKEANAAFTVASAIMGPEMLEQSLLCPRRSVSLEVGSRNIMSVNTPVYTFHTEGGDDALLPYGFAQTSGELDAALEKMQAVFADMLELAQVEKTMQLLAQGIEKTRRRVNALEYVMIPQTQQNIRYISMKLDENERGNTTRLMKVKDMVLQEAHHYKQ
;
A
#
# COMPACT_ATOMS: atom_id res chain seq x y z
N MET A 1 6.51 -1.45 -30.83
CA MET A 1 6.52 -0.19 -30.03
C MET A 1 6.21 0.97 -30.96
N THR A 2 4.97 1.41 -30.99
CA THR A 2 4.54 2.55 -31.83
C THR A 2 5.10 3.84 -31.23
N GLY A 3 6.23 4.28 -31.78
CA GLY A 3 6.86 5.55 -31.42
C GLY A 3 5.91 6.68 -31.77
N LYS A 4 5.36 7.36 -30.78
CA LYS A 4 4.71 8.65 -30.97
C LYS A 4 5.70 9.54 -31.72
N THR A 5 5.39 9.91 -32.97
CA THR A 5 6.16 10.89 -33.72
C THR A 5 6.15 12.21 -32.97
N ILE A 6 7.28 12.56 -32.36
CA ILE A 6 7.44 13.79 -31.59
C ILE A 6 7.93 14.87 -32.57
N ASN A 7 7.24 15.98 -32.62
CA ASN A 7 7.66 17.12 -33.42
C ASN A 7 8.91 17.77 -32.82
N PRO A 8 10.04 17.84 -33.56
CA PRO A 8 11.29 18.38 -33.05
C PRO A 8 11.26 19.92 -33.06
N THR A 9 10.69 20.51 -31.98
CA THR A 9 10.63 21.96 -31.78
C THR A 9 11.34 22.37 -30.50
N ARG A 10 11.89 23.59 -30.44
CA ARG A 10 12.52 24.14 -29.22
C ARG A 10 11.55 24.21 -28.06
N MET A 11 10.28 24.45 -28.31
CA MET A 11 9.23 24.51 -27.28
C MET A 11 9.01 23.13 -26.65
N GLU A 12 8.91 22.07 -27.48
CA GLU A 12 8.74 20.70 -26.98
C GLU A 12 9.99 20.21 -26.23
N LEU A 13 11.19 20.60 -26.65
CA LEU A 13 12.44 20.32 -25.93
C LEU A 13 12.40 20.89 -24.50
N THR A 14 12.01 22.15 -24.36
CA THR A 14 11.91 22.82 -23.04
C THR A 14 10.85 22.14 -22.16
N ARG A 15 9.70 21.80 -22.75
CA ARG A 15 8.63 21.07 -22.07
C ARG A 15 9.10 19.70 -21.56
N LEU A 16 9.78 18.92 -22.39
CA LEU A 16 10.30 17.61 -22.02
C LEU A 16 11.40 17.68 -20.95
N LYS A 17 12.28 18.70 -21.01
CA LYS A 17 13.28 18.95 -19.96
C LYS A 17 12.61 19.25 -18.62
N GLY A 18 11.57 20.09 -18.61
CA GLY A 18 10.77 20.37 -17.41
C GLY A 18 10.08 19.11 -16.87
N ARG A 19 9.48 18.30 -17.76
CA ARG A 19 8.83 17.02 -17.41
C ARG A 19 9.84 16.02 -16.86
N LEU A 20 11.03 15.92 -17.41
CA LEU A 20 12.10 15.06 -16.89
C LEU A 20 12.49 15.44 -15.46
N LYS A 21 12.70 16.75 -15.21
CA LYS A 21 13.03 17.26 -13.88
C LYS A 21 11.93 16.95 -12.84
N THR A 22 10.67 17.11 -13.23
CA THR A 22 9.52 16.75 -12.37
C THR A 22 9.45 15.24 -12.14
N ALA A 23 9.66 14.41 -13.17
CA ALA A 23 9.68 12.96 -13.05
C ALA A 23 10.79 12.46 -12.13
N GLN A 24 11.99 13.03 -12.22
CA GLN A 24 13.12 12.67 -11.32
C GLN A 24 12.84 13.04 -9.86
N ARG A 25 12.25 14.22 -9.61
CA ARG A 25 11.83 14.60 -8.25
C ARG A 25 10.73 13.70 -7.73
N GLY A 26 9.71 13.42 -8.56
CA GLY A 26 8.62 12.52 -8.21
C GLY A 26 9.10 11.10 -7.92
N HIS A 27 10.06 10.59 -8.70
CA HIS A 27 10.68 9.29 -8.45
C HIS A 27 11.35 9.24 -7.07
N LYS A 28 12.17 10.25 -6.72
CA LYS A 28 12.82 10.32 -5.41
C LYS A 28 11.80 10.34 -4.27
N LEU A 29 10.79 11.22 -4.33
CA LEU A 29 9.75 11.33 -3.30
C LEU A 29 8.92 10.04 -3.14
N LEU A 30 8.60 9.36 -4.26
CA LEU A 30 7.89 8.09 -4.21
C LEU A 30 8.76 6.95 -3.67
N LYS A 31 10.07 6.98 -3.93
CA LYS A 31 11.02 6.04 -3.35
C LYS A 31 11.10 6.22 -1.83
N ASP A 32 11.29 7.46 -1.36
CA ASP A 32 11.33 7.79 0.05
C ASP A 32 10.00 7.38 0.75
N LYS A 33 8.85 7.66 0.11
CA LYS A 33 7.53 7.21 0.60
C LYS A 33 7.43 5.70 0.70
N ARG A 34 7.90 4.95 -0.31
CA ARG A 34 7.89 3.48 -0.29
C ARG A 34 8.72 2.94 0.86
N ASP A 35 9.91 3.51 1.07
CA ASP A 35 10.84 3.04 2.08
C ASP A 35 10.30 3.29 3.50
N GLU A 36 9.64 4.43 3.73
CA GLU A 36 8.97 4.71 5.00
C GLU A 36 7.73 3.80 5.22
N LEU A 37 6.90 3.58 4.18
CA LEU A 37 5.81 2.61 4.26
C LEU A 37 6.31 1.20 4.57
N MET A 38 7.44 0.79 4.02
CA MET A 38 8.06 -0.50 4.29
C MET A 38 8.50 -0.63 5.74
N LYS A 39 9.06 0.44 6.31
CA LYS A 39 9.46 0.48 7.73
C LYS A 39 8.25 0.27 8.65
N GLN A 40 7.18 1.03 8.42
CA GLN A 40 5.95 0.90 9.19
C GLN A 40 5.29 -0.47 9.01
N PHE A 41 5.30 -1.00 7.80
CA PHE A 41 4.82 -2.35 7.51
C PHE A 41 5.58 -3.41 8.33
N MET A 42 6.90 -3.30 8.41
CA MET A 42 7.72 -4.24 9.19
C MET A 42 7.43 -4.16 10.70
N GLU A 43 7.11 -2.99 11.23
CA GLU A 43 6.67 -2.84 12.63
C GLU A 43 5.32 -3.55 12.86
N VAL A 44 4.36 -3.33 11.96
CA VAL A 44 3.04 -4.00 12.01
C VAL A 44 3.18 -5.53 11.88
N VAL A 45 4.05 -6.02 10.99
CA VAL A 45 4.33 -7.46 10.84
C VAL A 45 4.89 -8.07 12.12
N ARG A 46 5.81 -7.40 12.81
CA ARG A 46 6.35 -7.88 14.10
C ARG A 46 5.25 -7.98 15.15
N ARG A 47 4.40 -6.95 15.27
CA ARG A 47 3.25 -6.94 16.19
C ARG A 47 2.26 -8.06 15.85
N ASN A 48 1.94 -8.23 14.57
CA ASN A 48 1.07 -9.30 14.09
C ASN A 48 1.59 -10.68 14.50
N ARG A 49 2.90 -10.93 14.28
CA ARG A 49 3.51 -12.22 14.67
C ARG A 49 3.42 -12.50 16.16
N GLN A 50 3.64 -11.49 17.01
CA GLN A 50 3.54 -11.63 18.47
C GLN A 50 2.11 -11.90 18.92
N LEU A 51 1.14 -11.11 18.40
CA LEU A 51 -0.27 -11.30 18.72
C LEU A 51 -0.79 -12.65 18.23
N ARG A 52 -0.40 -13.06 17.03
CA ARG A 52 -0.81 -14.34 16.46
C ARG A 52 -0.32 -15.51 17.30
N ALA A 53 0.94 -15.50 17.73
CA ALA A 53 1.47 -16.53 18.60
C ALA A 53 0.73 -16.59 19.96
N LYS A 54 0.38 -15.41 20.52
CA LYS A 54 -0.39 -15.30 21.76
C LYS A 54 -1.81 -15.85 21.59
N VAL A 55 -2.50 -15.47 20.52
CA VAL A 55 -3.84 -15.96 20.18
C VAL A 55 -3.83 -17.48 19.93
N GLU A 56 -2.88 -17.99 19.17
CA GLU A 56 -2.76 -19.43 18.89
C GLU A 56 -2.56 -20.23 20.18
N GLN A 57 -1.74 -19.75 21.10
CA GLN A 57 -1.52 -20.39 22.38
C GLN A 57 -2.80 -20.36 23.24
N GLY A 58 -3.42 -19.19 23.35
CA GLY A 58 -4.64 -19.04 24.14
C GLY A 58 -5.81 -19.87 23.60
N LEU A 59 -5.97 -19.94 22.26
CA LEU A 59 -6.98 -20.80 21.63
C LEU A 59 -6.71 -22.28 21.89
N LYS A 60 -5.45 -22.74 21.90
CA LYS A 60 -5.12 -24.12 22.27
C LYS A 60 -5.54 -24.44 23.71
N GLU A 61 -5.29 -23.52 24.64
CA GLU A 61 -5.66 -23.70 26.05
C GLU A 61 -7.19 -23.66 26.26
N ALA A 62 -7.88 -22.75 25.55
CA ALA A 62 -9.34 -22.68 25.60
C ALA A 62 -9.99 -23.93 24.99
N ASN A 63 -9.53 -24.37 23.81
CA ASN A 63 -10.05 -25.57 23.16
C ASN A 63 -9.78 -26.84 23.97
N ALA A 64 -8.63 -26.95 24.64
CA ALA A 64 -8.34 -28.06 25.53
C ALA A 64 -9.33 -28.09 26.71
N ALA A 65 -9.63 -26.92 27.33
CA ALA A 65 -10.63 -26.82 28.37
C ALA A 65 -12.05 -27.17 27.90
N PHE A 66 -12.46 -26.70 26.72
CA PHE A 66 -13.73 -27.09 26.11
C PHE A 66 -13.83 -28.59 25.83
N THR A 67 -12.74 -29.22 25.40
CA THR A 67 -12.70 -30.69 25.19
C THR A 67 -12.96 -31.43 26.48
N VAL A 68 -12.37 -30.98 27.62
CA VAL A 68 -12.61 -31.56 28.94
C VAL A 68 -14.07 -31.35 29.37
N ALA A 69 -14.57 -30.12 29.24
CA ALA A 69 -15.96 -29.82 29.56
C ALA A 69 -16.95 -30.68 28.76
N SER A 70 -16.70 -30.84 27.44
CA SER A 70 -17.52 -31.69 26.56
C SER A 70 -17.49 -33.16 26.93
N ALA A 71 -16.36 -33.67 27.43
CA ALA A 71 -16.23 -35.05 27.88
C ALA A 71 -17.01 -35.31 29.16
N ILE A 72 -17.14 -34.32 30.07
CA ILE A 72 -17.86 -34.42 31.32
C ILE A 72 -19.37 -34.25 31.15
N MET A 73 -19.78 -33.21 30.37
CA MET A 73 -21.19 -32.82 30.24
C MET A 73 -21.92 -33.55 29.09
N GLY A 74 -21.17 -34.03 28.10
CA GLY A 74 -21.69 -34.50 26.83
C GLY A 74 -21.96 -33.38 25.84
N PRO A 75 -21.91 -33.66 24.52
CA PRO A 75 -21.99 -32.63 23.48
C PRO A 75 -23.34 -31.92 23.43
N GLU A 76 -24.44 -32.63 23.66
CA GLU A 76 -25.79 -32.06 23.58
C GLU A 76 -26.04 -31.03 24.69
N MET A 77 -25.57 -31.31 25.91
CA MET A 77 -25.72 -30.41 27.04
C MET A 77 -24.83 -29.16 26.89
N LEU A 78 -23.63 -29.34 26.38
CA LEU A 78 -22.73 -28.23 26.06
C LEU A 78 -23.36 -27.27 25.02
N GLU A 79 -23.94 -27.82 23.95
CA GLU A 79 -24.62 -27.04 22.91
C GLU A 79 -25.81 -26.27 23.48
N GLN A 80 -26.65 -26.91 24.28
CA GLN A 80 -27.78 -26.26 24.92
C GLN A 80 -27.35 -25.12 25.86
N SER A 81 -26.27 -25.31 26.61
CA SER A 81 -25.74 -24.29 27.52
C SER A 81 -25.25 -23.01 26.80
N LEU A 82 -24.75 -23.15 25.58
CA LEU A 82 -24.19 -22.05 24.79
C LEU A 82 -25.18 -21.43 23.78
N LEU A 83 -26.40 -21.96 23.69
CA LEU A 83 -27.39 -21.55 22.67
C LEU A 83 -27.81 -20.08 22.78
N CYS A 84 -27.87 -19.53 24.01
CA CYS A 84 -28.37 -18.18 24.26
C CYS A 84 -27.29 -17.28 24.85
N PRO A 85 -26.45 -16.62 24.03
CA PRO A 85 -25.44 -15.70 24.52
C PRO A 85 -26.08 -14.47 25.19
N ARG A 86 -25.58 -14.06 26.34
CA ARG A 86 -26.01 -12.87 27.08
C ARG A 86 -25.18 -11.62 26.77
N ARG A 87 -24.03 -11.80 26.12
CA ARG A 87 -23.17 -10.70 25.69
C ARG A 87 -23.27 -10.51 24.19
N SER A 88 -23.35 -9.26 23.78
CA SER A 88 -23.19 -8.85 22.37
C SER A 88 -21.99 -7.93 22.26
N VAL A 89 -21.30 -8.01 21.12
CA VAL A 89 -20.18 -7.14 20.80
C VAL A 89 -20.51 -6.41 19.51
N SER A 90 -20.63 -5.10 19.59
CA SER A 90 -20.78 -4.24 18.41
C SER A 90 -19.44 -3.65 18.02
N LEU A 91 -19.19 -3.54 16.71
CA LEU A 91 -17.97 -3.03 16.12
C LEU A 91 -18.25 -1.68 15.46
N GLU A 92 -17.57 -0.63 15.92
CA GLU A 92 -17.48 0.64 15.22
C GLU A 92 -16.17 0.73 14.46
N VAL A 93 -16.25 1.05 13.15
CA VAL A 93 -15.09 1.12 12.26
C VAL A 93 -14.75 2.57 11.99
N GLY A 94 -13.71 3.06 12.64
CA GLY A 94 -13.07 4.33 12.33
C GLY A 94 -11.98 4.16 11.24
N SER A 95 -11.43 5.28 10.78
CA SER A 95 -10.32 5.27 9.84
C SER A 95 -9.18 6.17 10.29
N ARG A 96 -7.94 5.67 10.20
CA ARG A 96 -6.72 6.44 10.42
C ARG A 96 -5.89 6.46 9.14
N ASN A 97 -5.41 7.64 8.76
CA ASN A 97 -4.55 7.77 7.58
C ASN A 97 -3.08 7.58 7.95
N ILE A 98 -2.42 6.62 7.30
CA ILE A 98 -0.99 6.38 7.41
C ILE A 98 -0.37 6.60 6.04
N MET A 99 0.30 7.72 5.82
CA MET A 99 0.99 8.05 4.56
C MET A 99 0.11 7.89 3.30
N SER A 100 -1.13 8.36 3.36
CA SER A 100 -2.15 8.24 2.29
C SER A 100 -2.70 6.80 2.10
N VAL A 101 -2.51 5.92 3.08
CA VAL A 101 -3.20 4.64 3.20
C VAL A 101 -4.20 4.75 4.34
N ASN A 102 -5.47 4.59 4.06
CA ASN A 102 -6.51 4.59 5.10
C ASN A 102 -6.52 3.20 5.76
N THR A 103 -6.16 3.16 7.04
CA THR A 103 -6.18 1.95 7.85
C THR A 103 -7.37 2.01 8.80
N PRO A 104 -8.05 0.89 9.05
CA PRO A 104 -9.18 0.86 9.97
C PRO A 104 -8.69 0.96 11.43
N VAL A 105 -9.50 1.60 12.24
CA VAL A 105 -9.40 1.58 13.71
C VAL A 105 -10.70 0.97 14.21
N TYR A 106 -10.59 -0.13 14.94
CA TYR A 106 -11.73 -0.84 15.48
C TYR A 106 -11.98 -0.42 16.92
N THR A 107 -13.18 0.05 17.20
CA THR A 107 -13.67 0.30 18.54
C THR A 107 -14.75 -0.72 18.86
N PHE A 108 -14.53 -1.47 19.92
CA PHE A 108 -15.46 -2.53 20.32
C PHE A 108 -16.28 -2.05 21.51
N HIS A 109 -17.59 -2.16 21.38
CA HIS A 109 -18.54 -1.90 22.46
C HIS A 109 -19.14 -3.22 22.88
N THR A 110 -18.90 -3.61 24.12
CA THR A 110 -19.47 -4.83 24.70
C THR A 110 -20.69 -4.45 25.49
N GLU A 111 -21.84 -4.97 25.12
CA GLU A 111 -23.10 -4.86 25.85
C GLU A 111 -23.31 -6.13 26.68
N GLY A 112 -23.61 -5.96 27.93
CA GLY A 112 -23.74 -7.03 28.92
C GLY A 112 -22.77 -6.81 30.08
N GLY A 113 -23.25 -6.89 31.32
CA GLY A 113 -22.45 -6.73 32.54
C GLY A 113 -21.47 -7.91 32.76
N ASP A 114 -20.56 -7.79 33.72
CA ASP A 114 -19.63 -8.87 34.07
C ASP A 114 -20.34 -10.13 34.54
N ASP A 115 -21.55 -10.00 35.17
CA ASP A 115 -22.40 -11.12 35.55
C ASP A 115 -23.01 -11.88 34.34
N ALA A 116 -22.90 -11.34 33.12
CA ALA A 116 -23.39 -11.98 31.91
C ALA A 116 -22.38 -12.93 31.24
N LEU A 117 -21.27 -13.25 31.91
CA LEU A 117 -20.26 -14.15 31.36
C LEU A 117 -20.81 -15.57 31.17
N LEU A 118 -21.62 -16.03 32.14
CA LEU A 118 -22.21 -17.36 32.15
C LEU A 118 -23.67 -17.28 31.62
N PRO A 119 -23.93 -17.72 30.37
CA PRO A 119 -25.27 -17.67 29.78
C PRO A 119 -26.22 -18.75 30.30
N TYR A 120 -25.77 -19.65 31.15
CA TYR A 120 -26.47 -20.85 31.61
C TYR A 120 -26.69 -20.86 33.14
N GLY A 121 -27.60 -21.71 33.58
CA GLY A 121 -27.83 -21.95 34.99
C GLY A 121 -26.89 -23.01 35.55
N PHE A 122 -26.77 -23.07 36.90
CA PHE A 122 -25.90 -24.02 37.60
C PHE A 122 -26.38 -25.48 37.54
N ALA A 123 -27.59 -25.73 37.08
CA ALA A 123 -28.11 -27.07 36.97
C ALA A 123 -27.53 -27.79 35.76
N GLN A 124 -26.88 -28.91 35.96
CA GLN A 124 -26.29 -29.78 34.92
C GLN A 124 -25.07 -29.18 34.17
N THR A 125 -24.51 -28.04 34.63
CA THR A 125 -23.29 -27.47 34.09
C THR A 125 -22.09 -27.76 34.98
N SER A 126 -20.90 -27.94 34.40
CA SER A 126 -19.68 -28.20 35.13
C SER A 126 -18.81 -26.96 35.25
N GLY A 127 -18.06 -26.80 36.34
CA GLY A 127 -17.10 -25.70 36.53
C GLY A 127 -15.97 -25.67 35.49
N GLU A 128 -15.73 -26.77 34.78
CA GLU A 128 -14.80 -26.82 33.66
C GLU A 128 -15.26 -25.98 32.45
N LEU A 129 -16.58 -25.85 32.26
CA LEU A 129 -17.12 -24.96 31.21
C LEU A 129 -16.89 -23.50 31.59
N ASP A 130 -17.01 -23.13 32.86
CA ASP A 130 -16.73 -21.77 33.33
C ASP A 130 -15.28 -21.39 33.04
N ALA A 131 -14.33 -22.30 33.40
CA ALA A 131 -12.92 -22.10 33.13
C ALA A 131 -12.58 -22.02 31.64
N ALA A 132 -13.30 -22.76 30.79
CA ALA A 132 -13.14 -22.70 29.34
C ALA A 132 -13.62 -21.36 28.78
N LEU A 133 -14.76 -20.84 29.26
CA LEU A 133 -15.30 -19.54 28.85
C LEU A 133 -14.42 -18.36 29.29
N GLU A 134 -13.88 -18.39 30.51
CA GLU A 134 -12.92 -17.40 31.00
C GLU A 134 -11.69 -17.31 30.06
N LYS A 135 -11.09 -18.47 29.74
CA LYS A 135 -9.96 -18.54 28.82
C LYS A 135 -10.31 -18.00 27.43
N MET A 136 -11.47 -18.37 26.90
CA MET A 136 -11.94 -17.88 25.60
C MET A 136 -12.14 -16.36 25.62
N GLN A 137 -12.71 -15.81 26.69
CA GLN A 137 -12.91 -14.38 26.83
C GLN A 137 -11.58 -13.61 26.89
N ALA A 138 -10.58 -14.14 27.61
CA ALA A 138 -9.26 -13.54 27.67
C ALA A 138 -8.59 -13.47 26.28
N VAL A 139 -8.76 -14.52 25.46
CA VAL A 139 -8.21 -14.57 24.10
C VAL A 139 -9.02 -13.69 23.14
N PHE A 140 -10.30 -13.50 23.37
CA PHE A 140 -11.18 -12.75 22.46
C PHE A 140 -10.70 -11.32 22.22
N ALA A 141 -10.25 -10.61 23.26
CA ALA A 141 -9.68 -9.27 23.14
C ALA A 141 -8.44 -9.24 22.23
N ASP A 142 -7.54 -10.22 22.39
CA ASP A 142 -6.35 -10.36 21.55
C ASP A 142 -6.71 -10.70 20.09
N MET A 143 -7.78 -11.49 19.85
CA MET A 143 -8.29 -11.80 18.51
C MET A 143 -8.83 -10.56 17.79
N LEU A 144 -9.54 -9.70 18.49
CA LEU A 144 -10.04 -8.45 17.94
C LEU A 144 -8.90 -7.49 17.57
N GLU A 145 -7.89 -7.38 18.43
CA GLU A 145 -6.69 -6.59 18.11
C GLU A 145 -5.92 -7.19 16.91
N LEU A 146 -5.78 -8.51 16.85
CA LEU A 146 -5.17 -9.21 15.73
C LEU A 146 -5.90 -8.91 14.41
N ALA A 147 -7.23 -8.95 14.39
CA ALA A 147 -8.04 -8.65 13.21
C ALA A 147 -7.76 -7.23 12.68
N GLN A 148 -7.66 -6.22 13.57
CA GLN A 148 -7.30 -4.85 13.19
C GLN A 148 -5.89 -4.77 12.59
N VAL A 149 -4.93 -5.43 13.23
CA VAL A 149 -3.52 -5.42 12.80
C VAL A 149 -3.36 -6.13 11.46
N GLU A 150 -4.02 -7.26 11.24
CA GLU A 150 -4.01 -7.99 9.97
C GLU A 150 -4.62 -7.16 8.83
N LYS A 151 -5.75 -6.50 9.07
CA LYS A 151 -6.36 -5.62 8.07
C LYS A 151 -5.47 -4.44 7.74
N THR A 152 -4.85 -3.84 8.74
CA THR A 152 -3.87 -2.76 8.56
C THR A 152 -2.68 -3.23 7.72
N MET A 153 -2.14 -4.41 8.00
CA MET A 153 -1.05 -5.02 7.25
C MET A 153 -1.42 -5.23 5.78
N GLN A 154 -2.61 -5.76 5.49
CA GLN A 154 -3.09 -5.94 4.11
C GLN A 154 -3.16 -4.62 3.33
N LEU A 155 -3.70 -3.57 3.94
CA LEU A 155 -3.84 -2.27 3.29
C LEU A 155 -2.49 -1.59 3.06
N LEU A 156 -1.56 -1.70 4.01
CA LEU A 156 -0.19 -1.22 3.84
C LEU A 156 0.54 -1.97 2.72
N ALA A 157 0.41 -3.30 2.66
CA ALA A 157 0.99 -4.11 1.58
C ALA A 157 0.48 -3.67 0.20
N GLN A 158 -0.83 -3.45 0.05
CA GLN A 158 -1.41 -2.92 -1.18
C GLN A 158 -0.90 -1.50 -1.51
N GLY A 159 -0.74 -0.65 -0.49
CA GLY A 159 -0.16 0.69 -0.64
C GLY A 159 1.29 0.66 -1.14
N ILE A 160 2.10 -0.22 -0.57
CA ILE A 160 3.50 -0.45 -0.98
C ILE A 160 3.55 -0.97 -2.43
N GLU A 161 2.71 -1.93 -2.79
CA GLU A 161 2.67 -2.47 -4.14
C GLU A 161 2.29 -1.40 -5.17
N LYS A 162 1.26 -0.60 -4.92
CA LYS A 162 0.87 0.52 -5.78
C LYS A 162 2.01 1.53 -5.94
N THR A 163 2.69 1.86 -4.85
CA THR A 163 3.82 2.81 -4.86
C THR A 163 5.01 2.22 -5.61
N ARG A 164 5.34 0.94 -5.40
CA ARG A 164 6.39 0.22 -6.13
C ARG A 164 6.14 0.21 -7.64
N ARG A 165 4.92 -0.08 -8.08
CA ARG A 165 4.56 -0.05 -9.51
C ARG A 165 4.78 1.34 -10.11
N ARG A 166 4.42 2.42 -9.39
CA ARG A 166 4.63 3.80 -9.84
C ARG A 166 6.11 4.17 -9.91
N VAL A 167 6.92 3.77 -8.91
CA VAL A 167 8.38 3.98 -8.91
C VAL A 167 9.00 3.28 -10.11
N ASN A 168 8.69 2.01 -10.32
CA ASN A 168 9.20 1.23 -11.44
C ASN A 168 8.79 1.82 -12.81
N ALA A 169 7.56 2.28 -12.96
CA ALA A 169 7.11 2.91 -14.20
C ALA A 169 7.86 4.23 -14.50
N LEU A 170 8.16 5.02 -13.47
CA LEU A 170 8.99 6.22 -13.62
C LEU A 170 10.43 5.88 -13.99
N GLU A 171 11.04 4.93 -13.27
CA GLU A 171 12.46 4.58 -13.41
C GLU A 171 12.78 3.89 -14.73
N TYR A 172 11.98 2.89 -15.11
CA TYR A 172 12.30 2.03 -16.25
C TYR A 172 11.60 2.43 -17.55
N VAL A 173 10.53 3.21 -17.49
CA VAL A 173 9.77 3.58 -18.69
C VAL A 173 9.82 5.09 -18.95
N MET A 174 9.30 5.90 -18.02
CA MET A 174 9.09 7.32 -18.28
C MET A 174 10.38 8.13 -18.35
N ILE A 175 11.31 7.94 -17.43
CA ILE A 175 12.57 8.68 -17.40
C ILE A 175 13.44 8.34 -18.61
N PRO A 176 13.72 7.05 -18.93
CA PRO A 176 14.52 6.70 -20.10
C PRO A 176 13.88 7.15 -21.43
N GLN A 177 12.58 6.96 -21.58
CA GLN A 177 11.87 7.39 -22.78
C GLN A 177 11.93 8.91 -22.98
N THR A 178 11.75 9.67 -21.89
CA THR A 178 11.85 11.14 -21.96
C THR A 178 13.27 11.59 -22.30
N GLN A 179 14.30 10.92 -21.76
CA GLN A 179 15.71 11.20 -22.09
C GLN A 179 16.02 10.90 -23.56
N GLN A 180 15.55 9.77 -24.10
CA GLN A 180 15.70 9.42 -25.51
C GLN A 180 15.03 10.46 -26.42
N ASN A 181 13.81 10.90 -26.07
CA ASN A 181 13.09 11.91 -26.81
C ASN A 181 13.81 13.27 -26.80
N ILE A 182 14.36 13.67 -25.67
CA ILE A 182 15.18 14.88 -25.55
C ILE A 182 16.40 14.80 -26.47
N ARG A 183 17.13 13.67 -26.43
CA ARG A 183 18.30 13.45 -27.30
C ARG A 183 17.92 13.53 -28.78
N TYR A 184 16.84 12.88 -29.17
CA TYR A 184 16.35 12.90 -30.57
C TYR A 184 16.03 14.31 -31.04
N ILE A 185 15.27 15.08 -30.24
CA ILE A 185 14.91 16.46 -30.58
C ILE A 185 16.16 17.35 -30.68
N SER A 186 17.09 17.20 -29.71
CA SER A 186 18.34 17.96 -29.69
C SER A 186 19.14 17.72 -30.99
N MET A 187 19.35 16.43 -31.34
CA MET A 187 20.06 16.08 -32.60
C MET A 187 19.38 16.66 -33.84
N LYS A 188 18.05 16.64 -33.89
CA LYS A 188 17.30 17.20 -35.06
C LYS A 188 17.39 18.71 -35.12
N LEU A 189 17.39 19.41 -34.01
CA LEU A 189 17.56 20.86 -33.97
C LEU A 189 18.99 21.25 -34.38
N ASP A 190 20.01 20.53 -33.91
CA ASP A 190 21.39 20.74 -34.27
C ASP A 190 21.63 20.50 -35.77
N GLU A 191 21.02 19.44 -36.32
CA GLU A 191 21.05 19.17 -37.77
C GLU A 191 20.43 20.30 -38.59
N ASN A 192 19.27 20.81 -38.17
CA ASN A 192 18.60 21.94 -38.80
C ASN A 192 19.45 23.24 -38.72
N GLU A 193 20.08 23.50 -37.57
CA GLU A 193 20.98 24.67 -37.44
C GLU A 193 22.20 24.56 -38.35
N ARG A 194 22.84 23.38 -38.43
CA ARG A 194 23.94 23.14 -39.37
C ARG A 194 23.51 23.38 -40.81
N GLY A 195 22.36 22.81 -41.23
CA GLY A 195 21.82 23.00 -42.57
C GLY A 195 21.53 24.47 -42.89
N ASN A 196 20.97 25.21 -41.95
CA ASN A 196 20.72 26.64 -42.11
C ASN A 196 22.01 27.45 -42.18
N THR A 197 23.01 27.16 -41.36
CA THR A 197 24.31 27.81 -41.40
C THR A 197 25.01 27.59 -42.74
N THR A 198 24.98 26.36 -43.27
CA THR A 198 25.55 26.03 -44.58
C THR A 198 24.83 26.76 -45.71
N ARG A 199 23.50 26.85 -45.67
CA ARG A 199 22.71 27.63 -46.63
C ARG A 199 23.06 29.13 -46.60
N LEU A 200 23.17 29.69 -45.37
CA LEU A 200 23.55 31.10 -45.22
C LEU A 200 24.97 31.40 -45.70
N MET A 201 25.92 30.49 -45.50
CA MET A 201 27.27 30.61 -46.08
C MET A 201 27.20 30.65 -47.59
N LYS A 202 26.45 29.72 -48.21
CA LYS A 202 26.32 29.67 -49.68
C LYS A 202 25.63 30.91 -50.26
N VAL A 203 24.59 31.43 -49.56
CA VAL A 203 23.93 32.68 -49.97
C VAL A 203 24.89 33.87 -49.86
N LYS A 204 25.67 33.93 -48.77
CA LYS A 204 26.72 34.96 -48.63
C LYS A 204 27.73 34.94 -49.78
N ASP A 205 28.23 33.75 -50.13
CA ASP A 205 29.19 33.61 -51.25
C ASP A 205 28.58 34.04 -52.57
N MET A 206 27.34 33.71 -52.88
CA MET A 206 26.63 34.16 -54.07
C MET A 206 26.49 35.69 -54.10
N VAL A 207 26.07 36.30 -53.00
CA VAL A 207 25.92 37.78 -52.92
C VAL A 207 27.25 38.48 -53.07
N LEU A 208 28.36 37.91 -52.53
CA LEU A 208 29.69 38.46 -52.72
C LEU A 208 30.17 38.35 -54.19
N GLN A 209 29.89 37.25 -54.88
CA GLN A 209 30.18 37.06 -56.30
C GLN A 209 29.42 38.05 -57.16
N GLU A 210 28.11 38.26 -56.96
CA GLU A 210 27.31 39.25 -57.65
C GLU A 210 27.84 40.68 -57.39
N ALA A 211 28.21 41.02 -56.17
CA ALA A 211 28.75 42.32 -55.84
C ALA A 211 30.15 42.59 -56.51
N HIS A 212 30.91 41.53 -56.75
CA HIS A 212 32.17 41.62 -57.50
C HIS A 212 31.91 41.81 -59.05
N HIS A 213 30.90 41.13 -59.58
CA HIS A 213 30.50 41.30 -60.98
C HIS A 213 29.96 42.71 -61.29
N TYR A 214 29.35 43.38 -60.34
CA TYR A 214 28.82 44.77 -60.52
C TYR A 214 29.93 45.86 -60.44
N LYS A 215 31.15 45.47 -60.01
CA LYS A 215 32.29 46.41 -59.93
C LYS A 215 33.28 46.33 -61.13
N GLN A 216 33.00 45.45 -62.06
CA GLN A 216 33.67 45.39 -63.36
C GLN A 216 32.73 46.05 -64.45
#